data_962998cb9dcb7ff704ecc28ca67fcb4d
#
_entry.id   962998cb9dcb7ff704ecc28ca67fcb4d
#
_cell.length_a   1.000
_cell.length_b   1.000
_cell.length_c   1.000
_cell.angle_alpha   90.00
_cell.angle_beta   90.00
_cell.angle_gamma   90.00
#
_symmetry.space_group_name_H-M   'P 1'
#
loop_
_entity.id
_entity.type
_entity.pdbx_description
1 polymer ?
#
loop_
_entity_poly.entity_id
_entity_poly.type
_entity_poly.pdbx_seq_one_letter_code
_entity_poly.pdbx_strand_id
1 'polypeptide(L)'
;MAQIIKIHDCISRYELDPYHYMNQFIRLKKERWEALLEAFDRMTEEKETETAAGGETDQAPARKKFSLKKRKEENTADINEKRHQWFDEPEGEEALFGNLPSQKSELAPFFKDQLYDFQLKWASSTLSQKSELSQAVKRDRMLKMLAQKLPDSYFVMYHPVLQIQQASVELSMIIISPLEIFCAAFMEAEEDSVYIGSKHRFWEERGSGSTRQVLNPSLSLHRTGSVVSQIVKEKQADIPVRKLLLSRTSYIDYPEPPYGLEIADKRTAAEWVEKQQKNTAPIKHHQLKAAKALLSYGLSDSSRRQEWLD
;
A
#
# COMPACT_ATOMS: atom_id res chain seq x y z
N MET A 1 -3.67 -0.48 7.71
CA MET A 1 -2.72 -0.33 6.61
C MET A 1 -3.48 -0.51 5.30
N ALA A 2 -3.53 0.53 4.44
CA ALA A 2 -4.30 0.49 3.19
C ALA A 2 -3.73 -0.53 2.21
N GLN A 3 -4.53 -0.98 1.26
CA GLN A 3 -4.14 -1.96 0.24
C GLN A 3 -3.76 -1.24 -1.05
N ILE A 4 -2.55 -1.49 -1.56
CA ILE A 4 -2.12 -1.01 -2.88
C ILE A 4 -2.65 -2.00 -3.92
N ILE A 5 -3.63 -1.58 -4.72
CA ILE A 5 -4.33 -2.49 -5.64
C ILE A 5 -3.89 -2.34 -7.11
N LYS A 6 -3.20 -1.25 -7.44
CA LYS A 6 -2.65 -0.99 -8.80
C LYS A 6 -1.47 -0.03 -8.70
N ILE A 7 -0.44 -0.26 -9.51
CA ILE A 7 0.73 0.62 -9.66
C ILE A 7 0.94 0.82 -11.16
N HIS A 8 0.85 2.04 -11.65
CA HIS A 8 1.02 2.40 -13.07
C HIS A 8 0.28 1.41 -14.00
N ASP A 9 0.99 0.85 -14.94
CA ASP A 9 0.59 -0.22 -15.87
C ASP A 9 1.06 -1.61 -15.41
N CYS A 10 1.52 -1.77 -14.17
CA CYS A 10 1.91 -3.08 -13.66
C CYS A 10 0.70 -4.02 -13.54
N ILE A 11 0.94 -5.30 -13.84
CA ILE A 11 -0.06 -6.34 -13.59
C ILE A 11 -0.30 -6.48 -12.09
N SER A 12 -1.54 -6.68 -11.69
CA SER A 12 -1.90 -6.82 -10.29
C SER A 12 -2.74 -8.07 -10.04
N ARG A 13 -2.51 -8.75 -8.91
CA ARG A 13 -3.36 -9.86 -8.45
C ARG A 13 -4.81 -9.42 -8.30
N TYR A 14 -5.03 -8.18 -7.89
CA TYR A 14 -6.37 -7.62 -7.69
C TYR A 14 -7.18 -7.50 -9.00
N GLU A 15 -6.53 -7.49 -10.17
CA GLU A 15 -7.22 -7.51 -11.46
C GLU A 15 -7.89 -8.86 -11.76
N LEU A 16 -7.35 -9.96 -11.22
CA LEU A 16 -7.90 -11.30 -11.42
C LEU A 16 -9.21 -11.48 -10.66
N ASP A 17 -9.20 -11.19 -9.37
CA ASP A 17 -10.39 -11.22 -8.50
C ASP A 17 -10.24 -10.21 -7.35
N PRO A 18 -10.72 -8.97 -7.54
CA PRO A 18 -10.61 -7.92 -6.53
C PRO A 18 -11.20 -8.30 -5.18
N TYR A 19 -12.38 -8.96 -5.18
CA TYR A 19 -13.08 -9.32 -3.94
C TYR A 19 -12.30 -10.36 -3.13
N HIS A 20 -11.77 -11.37 -3.81
CA HIS A 20 -10.99 -12.42 -3.20
C HIS A 20 -9.70 -11.86 -2.59
N TYR A 21 -8.88 -11.17 -3.39
CA TYR A 21 -7.58 -10.70 -2.94
C TYR A 21 -7.65 -9.60 -1.88
N MET A 22 -8.66 -8.71 -1.90
CA MET A 22 -8.86 -7.72 -0.86
C MET A 22 -9.16 -8.35 0.51
N ASN A 23 -10.02 -9.37 0.55
CA ASN A 23 -10.32 -10.11 1.77
C ASN A 23 -9.13 -10.98 2.23
N GLN A 24 -8.46 -11.61 1.27
CA GLN A 24 -7.29 -12.43 1.52
C GLN A 24 -6.17 -11.63 2.16
N PHE A 25 -5.92 -10.40 1.69
CA PHE A 25 -4.92 -9.52 2.28
C PHE A 25 -5.18 -9.23 3.77
N ILE A 26 -6.42 -8.92 4.14
CA ILE A 26 -6.79 -8.65 5.54
C ILE A 26 -6.52 -9.87 6.43
N ARG A 27 -6.92 -11.05 5.97
CA ARG A 27 -6.70 -12.31 6.67
C ARG A 27 -5.21 -12.60 6.83
N LEU A 28 -4.45 -12.49 5.74
CA LEU A 28 -3.02 -12.75 5.71
C LEU A 28 -2.24 -11.79 6.62
N LYS A 29 -2.63 -10.50 6.65
CA LYS A 29 -2.06 -9.52 7.55
C LYS A 29 -2.24 -9.94 9.02
N LYS A 30 -3.42 -10.45 9.40
CA LYS A 30 -3.70 -10.90 10.75
C LYS A 30 -2.87 -12.14 11.11
N GLU A 31 -2.88 -13.15 10.24
CA GLU A 31 -2.12 -14.39 10.44
C GLU A 31 -0.60 -14.13 10.58
N ARG A 32 -0.05 -13.26 9.74
CA ARG A 32 1.38 -12.87 9.83
C ARG A 32 1.72 -12.09 11.08
N TRP A 33 0.81 -11.22 11.54
CA TRP A 33 1.02 -10.48 12.78
C TRP A 33 1.03 -11.42 14.00
N GLU A 34 0.11 -12.36 14.06
CA GLU A 34 0.05 -13.38 15.11
C GLU A 34 1.32 -14.24 15.11
N ALA A 35 1.76 -14.71 13.94
CA ALA A 35 3.01 -15.48 13.82
C ALA A 35 4.26 -14.67 14.23
N LEU A 36 4.30 -13.37 13.91
CA LEU A 36 5.39 -12.48 14.32
C LEU A 36 5.46 -12.32 15.84
N LEU A 37 4.31 -12.16 16.50
CA LEU A 37 4.25 -12.07 17.95
C LEU A 37 4.73 -13.38 18.61
N GLU A 38 4.27 -14.53 18.13
CA GLU A 38 4.71 -15.84 18.63
C GLU A 38 6.21 -16.06 18.44
N ALA A 39 6.78 -15.61 17.32
CA ALA A 39 8.22 -15.71 17.07
C ALA A 39 9.02 -14.79 18.00
N PHE A 40 8.52 -13.59 18.27
CA PHE A 40 9.15 -12.65 19.18
C PHE A 40 9.12 -13.15 20.63
N ASP A 41 7.99 -13.67 21.09
CA ASP A 41 7.84 -14.21 22.45
C ASP A 41 8.79 -15.41 22.66
N ARG A 42 8.91 -16.31 21.67
CA ARG A 42 9.89 -17.41 21.71
C ARG A 42 11.34 -16.92 21.82
N MET A 43 11.72 -15.93 21.00
CA MET A 43 13.06 -15.34 21.04
C MET A 43 13.39 -14.70 22.40
N THR A 44 12.40 -14.08 23.05
CA THR A 44 12.60 -13.48 24.39
C THR A 44 12.74 -14.53 25.47
N GLU A 45 11.95 -15.60 25.45
CA GLU A 45 12.05 -16.74 26.38
C GLU A 45 13.42 -17.45 26.26
N GLU A 46 13.92 -17.65 25.03
CA GLU A 46 15.24 -18.23 24.80
C GLU A 46 16.36 -17.37 25.39
N LYS A 47 16.31 -16.05 25.22
CA LYS A 47 17.30 -15.13 25.80
C LYS A 47 17.25 -15.10 27.33
N GLU A 48 16.07 -15.17 27.92
CA GLU A 48 15.91 -15.23 29.39
C GLU A 48 16.46 -16.54 29.97
N THR A 49 16.27 -17.65 29.25
CA THR A 49 16.81 -18.95 29.68
C THR A 49 18.33 -19.02 29.54
N GLU A 50 18.91 -18.41 28.49
CA GLU A 50 20.36 -18.31 28.31
C GLU A 50 21.02 -17.42 29.38
N THR A 51 20.38 -16.32 29.77
CA THR A 51 20.89 -15.44 30.82
C THR A 51 20.76 -16.06 32.22
N ALA A 52 19.76 -16.91 32.44
CA ALA A 52 19.59 -17.65 33.69
C ALA A 52 20.57 -18.85 33.81
N ALA A 53 21.06 -19.42 32.71
CA ALA A 53 21.98 -20.53 32.67
C ALA A 53 23.48 -20.11 32.66
N GLY A 54 23.78 -18.81 32.66
CA GLY A 54 25.15 -18.25 32.62
C GLY A 54 25.92 -18.26 33.94
N GLY A 55 25.53 -19.07 34.92
CA GLY A 55 26.28 -19.39 36.14
C GLY A 55 26.76 -20.84 36.12
N GLU A 56 28.06 -21.02 35.80
CA GLU A 56 28.86 -22.24 35.96
C GLU A 56 28.87 -23.29 34.82
N THR A 57 30.11 -23.51 34.39
CA THR A 57 30.80 -24.69 33.82
C THR A 57 30.88 -24.90 32.33
N ASP A 58 32.16 -24.87 31.92
CA ASP A 58 32.75 -25.45 30.72
C ASP A 58 32.19 -26.84 30.36
N GLN A 59 31.42 -26.90 29.28
CA GLN A 59 31.39 -28.08 28.38
C GLN A 59 30.70 -27.72 27.06
N ALA A 60 31.33 -28.05 25.93
CA ALA A 60 30.90 -27.78 24.57
C ALA A 60 29.45 -28.26 24.30
N PRO A 61 28.55 -27.45 23.72
CA PRO A 61 27.21 -27.91 23.43
C PRO A 61 27.13 -28.80 22.21
N ALA A 62 26.69 -30.04 22.43
CA ALA A 62 26.23 -30.92 21.36
C ALA A 62 25.01 -30.29 20.65
N ARG A 63 25.07 -30.20 19.33
CA ARG A 63 23.97 -29.76 18.46
C ARG A 63 22.70 -30.56 18.73
N LYS A 64 21.76 -30.02 19.48
CA LYS A 64 20.42 -30.58 19.65
C LYS A 64 19.62 -30.32 18.36
N LYS A 65 19.34 -31.38 17.61
CA LYS A 65 18.34 -31.39 16.55
C LYS A 65 16.97 -31.09 17.16
N PHE A 66 16.34 -30.00 16.72
CA PHE A 66 14.99 -29.67 17.13
C PHE A 66 14.00 -30.72 16.62
N SER A 67 13.36 -31.41 17.54
CA SER A 67 12.25 -32.30 17.29
C SER A 67 10.94 -31.52 17.47
N LEU A 68 10.28 -31.22 16.36
CA LEU A 68 8.92 -30.70 16.37
C LEU A 68 7.99 -31.73 17.02
N LYS A 69 7.50 -31.45 18.24
CA LYS A 69 6.42 -32.21 18.85
C LYS A 69 5.17 -32.12 17.99
N LYS A 70 4.83 -33.19 17.29
CA LYS A 70 3.55 -33.41 16.61
C LYS A 70 2.39 -33.14 17.56
N ARG A 71 1.67 -32.03 17.33
CA ARG A 71 0.36 -31.78 17.91
C ARG A 71 -0.65 -32.50 17.06
N LYS A 72 -1.55 -33.24 17.72
CA LYS A 72 -2.58 -34.14 17.17
C LYS A 72 -3.14 -33.73 15.80
N GLU A 73 -3.05 -34.69 14.88
CA GLU A 73 -3.69 -34.71 13.58
C GLU A 73 -5.20 -34.79 13.73
N GLU A 74 -5.88 -33.69 13.43
CA GLU A 74 -7.25 -33.70 12.92
C GLU A 74 -7.38 -32.58 11.89
N ASN A 75 -7.53 -32.97 10.62
CA ASN A 75 -7.79 -32.10 9.44
C ASN A 75 -6.68 -31.15 8.97
N THR A 76 -5.41 -31.52 9.07
CA THR A 76 -4.28 -30.69 8.66
C THR A 76 -3.93 -30.79 7.16
N ALA A 77 -4.35 -31.82 6.45
CA ALA A 77 -4.03 -31.99 5.03
C ALA A 77 -4.67 -30.90 4.15
N ASP A 78 -5.94 -30.60 4.34
CA ASP A 78 -6.70 -29.61 3.56
C ASP A 78 -6.30 -28.15 3.89
N ILE A 79 -5.86 -27.92 5.14
CA ILE A 79 -5.35 -26.62 5.61
C ILE A 79 -3.90 -26.40 5.11
N ASN A 80 -3.08 -27.46 5.08
CA ASN A 80 -1.71 -27.39 4.58
C ASN A 80 -1.63 -27.26 3.05
N GLU A 81 -2.48 -27.96 2.28
CA GLU A 81 -2.57 -27.76 0.83
C GLU A 81 -3.02 -26.34 0.49
N LYS A 82 -4.03 -25.80 1.20
CA LYS A 82 -4.43 -24.40 1.09
C LYS A 82 -3.33 -23.45 1.57
N ARG A 83 -2.58 -23.81 2.60
CA ARG A 83 -1.45 -23.04 3.11
C ARG A 83 -0.29 -22.95 2.11
N HIS A 84 0.05 -24.05 1.43
CA HIS A 84 1.07 -24.07 0.37
C HIS A 84 0.67 -23.27 -0.88
N GLN A 85 -0.61 -23.29 -1.29
CA GLN A 85 -1.11 -22.43 -2.38
C GLN A 85 -1.04 -20.91 -2.06
N TRP A 86 -0.88 -20.54 -0.78
CA TRP A 86 -0.85 -19.14 -0.34
C TRP A 86 0.57 -18.59 -0.19
N PHE A 87 1.53 -19.49 -0.04
CA PHE A 87 2.96 -19.19 0.16
C PHE A 87 3.82 -19.63 -1.05
N ASP A 88 3.27 -19.56 -2.25
CA ASP A 88 3.97 -19.92 -3.49
C ASP A 88 5.18 -19.01 -3.79
N GLU A 89 6.02 -18.79 -2.76
CA GLU A 89 7.36 -18.27 -2.91
C GLU A 89 8.26 -18.82 -1.82
N PRO A 90 9.46 -19.30 -2.22
CA PRO A 90 10.42 -19.95 -1.32
C PRO A 90 11.13 -19.01 -0.33
N GLU A 91 10.69 -17.77 -0.21
CA GLU A 91 11.08 -16.89 0.88
C GLU A 91 10.27 -17.28 2.13
N GLY A 92 10.62 -18.45 2.70
CA GLY A 92 9.93 -19.05 3.82
C GLY A 92 9.91 -18.18 5.08
N GLU A 93 9.27 -18.68 6.11
CA GLU A 93 9.19 -18.07 7.45
C GLU A 93 10.54 -17.55 7.97
N GLU A 94 11.68 -18.14 7.56
CA GLU A 94 13.03 -17.68 7.88
C GLU A 94 13.36 -16.28 7.34
N ALA A 95 12.86 -15.90 6.15
CA ALA A 95 13.08 -14.57 5.60
C ALA A 95 12.21 -13.50 6.30
N LEU A 96 11.03 -13.89 6.80
CA LEU A 96 10.16 -13.02 7.59
C LEU A 96 10.68 -12.80 9.01
N PHE A 97 11.37 -13.75 9.60
CA PHE A 97 11.77 -13.74 11.02
C PHE A 97 13.28 -13.68 11.25
N GLY A 98 14.10 -13.67 10.19
CA GLY A 98 15.57 -13.74 10.29
C GLY A 98 16.24 -12.57 11.02
N ASN A 99 15.58 -11.40 11.12
CA ASN A 99 16.08 -10.20 11.76
C ASN A 99 15.01 -9.54 12.62
N LEU A 100 14.48 -10.25 13.62
CA LEU A 100 13.51 -9.70 14.54
C LEU A 100 14.08 -8.53 15.35
N PRO A 101 13.33 -7.45 15.56
CA PRO A 101 13.74 -6.36 16.43
C PRO A 101 13.96 -6.86 17.87
N SER A 102 14.88 -6.20 18.59
CA SER A 102 15.13 -6.54 19.97
C SER A 102 14.08 -6.02 20.96
N GLN A 103 13.30 -5.01 20.52
CA GLN A 103 12.29 -4.36 21.37
C GLN A 103 10.88 -4.56 20.80
N LYS A 104 9.93 -4.85 21.67
CA LYS A 104 8.51 -5.01 21.32
C LYS A 104 7.89 -3.78 20.65
N SER A 105 8.36 -2.58 21.02
CA SER A 105 7.94 -1.31 20.41
C SER A 105 8.28 -1.17 18.91
N GLU A 106 9.32 -1.88 18.45
CA GLU A 106 9.80 -1.86 17.07
C GLU A 106 9.08 -2.88 16.18
N LEU A 107 8.34 -3.83 16.75
CA LEU A 107 7.63 -4.87 15.97
C LEU A 107 6.60 -4.29 15.01
N ALA A 108 5.82 -3.31 15.44
CA ALA A 108 4.78 -2.75 14.60
C ALA A 108 5.32 -1.94 13.40
N PRO A 109 6.35 -1.08 13.55
CA PRO A 109 7.04 -0.49 12.40
C PRO A 109 7.67 -1.53 11.47
N PHE A 110 8.40 -2.50 12.00
CA PHE A 110 9.02 -3.59 11.26
C PHE A 110 7.99 -4.38 10.43
N PHE A 111 6.91 -4.79 11.06
CA PHE A 111 5.82 -5.49 10.38
C PHE A 111 5.20 -4.67 9.23
N LYS A 112 5.00 -3.36 9.45
CA LYS A 112 4.47 -2.47 8.42
C LYS A 112 5.40 -2.35 7.21
N ASP A 113 6.71 -2.36 7.43
CA ASP A 113 7.70 -2.31 6.35
C ASP A 113 7.68 -3.59 5.53
N GLN A 114 7.70 -4.75 6.16
CA GLN A 114 7.58 -6.03 5.46
C GLN A 114 6.26 -6.16 4.69
N LEU A 115 5.16 -5.72 5.32
CA LEU A 115 3.86 -5.77 4.68
C LEU A 115 3.74 -4.80 3.50
N TYR A 116 4.49 -3.68 3.53
CA TYR A 116 4.58 -2.75 2.40
C TYR A 116 5.25 -3.41 1.18
N ASP A 117 6.38 -4.06 1.37
CA ASP A 117 7.09 -4.77 0.31
C ASP A 117 6.23 -5.88 -0.29
N PHE A 118 5.52 -6.60 0.56
CA PHE A 118 4.56 -7.61 0.14
C PHE A 118 3.41 -7.04 -0.70
N GLN A 119 2.88 -5.86 -0.33
CA GLN A 119 1.85 -5.19 -1.12
C GLN A 119 2.36 -4.75 -2.49
N LEU A 120 3.58 -4.20 -2.56
CA LEU A 120 4.20 -3.84 -3.84
C LEU A 120 4.30 -5.07 -4.75
N LYS A 121 4.65 -6.23 -4.20
CA LYS A 121 4.72 -7.49 -4.93
C LYS A 121 3.35 -7.92 -5.46
N TRP A 122 2.29 -7.85 -4.67
CA TRP A 122 0.94 -8.17 -5.11
C TRP A 122 0.40 -7.20 -6.16
N ALA A 123 0.74 -5.92 -6.05
CA ALA A 123 0.35 -4.88 -6.99
C ALA A 123 1.20 -4.84 -8.27
N SER A 124 2.22 -5.72 -8.39
CA SER A 124 3.09 -5.80 -9.57
C SER A 124 3.27 -7.22 -10.11
N SER A 125 2.56 -8.22 -9.59
CA SER A 125 2.69 -9.59 -10.08
C SER A 125 1.43 -10.42 -9.83
N THR A 126 1.26 -11.44 -10.67
CA THR A 126 0.33 -12.55 -10.48
C THR A 126 1.13 -13.83 -10.22
N LEU A 127 0.47 -14.97 -10.19
CA LEU A 127 1.16 -16.28 -10.08
C LEU A 127 2.07 -16.55 -11.29
N SER A 128 1.64 -16.18 -12.50
CA SER A 128 2.32 -16.51 -13.76
C SER A 128 3.04 -15.34 -14.43
N GLN A 129 2.77 -14.10 -14.02
CA GLN A 129 3.27 -12.89 -14.66
C GLN A 129 3.83 -11.91 -13.64
N LYS A 130 4.78 -11.09 -14.09
CA LYS A 130 5.45 -10.09 -13.26
C LYS A 130 5.70 -8.83 -14.09
N SER A 131 5.48 -7.68 -13.46
CA SER A 131 5.92 -6.38 -13.97
C SER A 131 7.11 -5.89 -13.17
N GLU A 132 8.02 -5.19 -13.81
CA GLU A 132 9.17 -4.61 -13.15
C GLU A 132 8.82 -3.29 -12.47
N LEU A 133 9.06 -3.19 -11.17
CA LEU A 133 8.88 -1.96 -10.42
C LEU A 133 10.16 -1.12 -10.43
N SER A 134 10.02 0.15 -10.83
CA SER A 134 11.12 1.10 -10.74
C SER A 134 11.54 1.35 -9.28
N GLN A 135 12.83 1.67 -9.07
CA GLN A 135 13.33 2.04 -7.75
C GLN A 135 12.66 3.31 -7.19
N ALA A 136 12.20 4.21 -8.07
CA ALA A 136 11.46 5.41 -7.68
C ALA A 136 10.16 5.04 -6.95
N VAL A 137 9.38 4.09 -7.47
CA VAL A 137 8.14 3.59 -6.83
C VAL A 137 8.42 2.93 -5.50
N LYS A 138 9.43 2.04 -5.44
CA LYS A 138 9.80 1.33 -4.19
C LYS A 138 10.18 2.27 -3.06
N ARG A 139 10.82 3.42 -3.39
CA ARG A 139 11.30 4.43 -2.45
C ARG A 139 10.36 5.61 -2.27
N ASP A 140 9.18 5.58 -2.90
CA ASP A 140 8.22 6.68 -2.77
C ASP A 140 7.70 6.78 -1.34
N ARG A 141 8.09 7.88 -0.68
CA ARG A 141 7.73 8.13 0.72
C ARG A 141 6.25 8.41 0.91
N MET A 142 5.59 8.99 -0.10
CA MET A 142 4.17 9.31 -0.03
C MET A 142 3.34 8.04 -0.16
N LEU A 143 3.64 7.19 -1.14
CA LEU A 143 2.97 5.89 -1.29
C LEU A 143 3.15 5.04 -0.02
N LYS A 144 4.38 4.95 0.50
CA LYS A 144 4.66 4.23 1.75
C LYS A 144 3.86 4.78 2.93
N MET A 145 3.85 6.10 3.10
CA MET A 145 3.12 6.76 4.19
C MET A 145 1.62 6.48 4.09
N LEU A 146 1.01 6.63 2.92
CA LEU A 146 -0.42 6.36 2.72
C LEU A 146 -0.74 4.89 3.00
N ALA A 147 0.03 3.96 2.43
CA ALA A 147 -0.16 2.53 2.67
C ALA A 147 -0.09 2.20 4.18
N GLN A 148 0.89 2.74 4.90
CA GLN A 148 1.12 2.42 6.32
C GLN A 148 0.17 3.13 7.29
N LYS A 149 -0.30 4.34 6.93
CA LYS A 149 -1.13 5.15 7.83
C LYS A 149 -2.62 4.98 7.62
N LEU A 150 -3.09 4.82 6.37
CA LEU A 150 -4.52 4.64 6.12
C LEU A 150 -5.02 3.26 6.60
N PRO A 151 -6.30 3.15 6.99
CA PRO A 151 -6.91 1.87 7.40
C PRO A 151 -6.87 0.80 6.31
N ASP A 152 -7.01 -0.47 6.68
CA ASP A 152 -7.05 -1.61 5.74
C ASP A 152 -8.31 -1.70 4.88
N SER A 153 -9.31 -0.92 5.23
CA SER A 153 -10.50 -0.71 4.40
C SER A 153 -10.28 0.28 3.24
N TYR A 154 -9.09 0.88 3.10
CA TYR A 154 -8.76 1.80 2.00
C TYR A 154 -7.98 1.08 0.91
N PHE A 155 -8.27 1.43 -0.34
CA PHE A 155 -7.54 0.95 -1.52
C PHE A 155 -6.81 2.11 -2.20
N VAL A 156 -5.57 1.86 -2.63
CA VAL A 156 -4.73 2.84 -3.29
C VAL A 156 -4.37 2.34 -4.70
N MET A 157 -4.62 3.18 -5.70
CA MET A 157 -4.09 3.01 -7.06
C MET A 157 -3.05 4.12 -7.28
N TYR A 158 -1.80 3.72 -7.43
CA TYR A 158 -0.67 4.64 -7.58
C TYR A 158 -0.43 4.96 -9.04
N HIS A 159 -0.79 6.19 -9.44
CA HIS A 159 -0.67 6.70 -10.82
C HIS A 159 -1.11 5.67 -11.88
N PRO A 160 -2.34 5.10 -11.77
CA PRO A 160 -2.74 4.02 -12.65
C PRO A 160 -2.85 4.50 -14.09
N VAL A 161 -2.42 3.64 -15.02
CA VAL A 161 -2.66 3.83 -16.45
C VAL A 161 -3.93 3.07 -16.82
N LEU A 162 -4.93 3.79 -17.33
CA LEU A 162 -6.20 3.22 -17.75
C LEU A 162 -6.35 3.27 -19.27
N GLN A 163 -6.92 2.22 -19.83
CA GLN A 163 -7.28 2.17 -21.24
C GLN A 163 -8.69 2.75 -21.41
N ILE A 164 -8.76 3.97 -21.93
CA ILE A 164 -10.03 4.66 -22.20
C ILE A 164 -10.24 4.70 -23.72
N GLN A 165 -11.19 3.89 -24.20
CA GLN A 165 -11.38 3.65 -25.62
C GLN A 165 -10.07 3.13 -26.27
N GLN A 166 -9.44 3.90 -27.15
CA GLN A 166 -8.21 3.54 -27.84
C GLN A 166 -6.95 4.24 -27.27
N ALA A 167 -7.11 5.04 -26.20
CA ALA A 167 -6.03 5.80 -25.60
C ALA A 167 -5.67 5.29 -24.20
N SER A 168 -4.39 5.15 -23.92
CA SER A 168 -3.88 4.96 -22.57
C SER A 168 -3.76 6.31 -21.87
N VAL A 169 -4.33 6.41 -20.67
CA VAL A 169 -4.34 7.65 -19.88
C VAL A 169 -3.76 7.37 -18.51
N GLU A 170 -2.64 8.01 -18.20
CA GLU A 170 -2.11 8.03 -16.86
C GLU A 170 -2.90 9.01 -15.99
N LEU A 171 -3.32 8.55 -14.84
CA LEU A 171 -4.09 9.31 -13.86
C LEU A 171 -3.24 9.68 -12.65
N SER A 172 -3.70 10.69 -11.90
CA SER A 172 -3.16 10.97 -10.56
C SER A 172 -3.50 9.81 -9.62
N MET A 173 -2.91 9.79 -8.43
CA MET A 173 -3.21 8.77 -7.44
C MET A 173 -4.71 8.74 -7.09
N ILE A 174 -5.26 7.54 -6.90
CA ILE A 174 -6.66 7.34 -6.53
C ILE A 174 -6.68 6.61 -5.18
N ILE A 175 -7.37 7.17 -4.21
CA ILE A 175 -7.58 6.59 -2.88
C ILE A 175 -9.06 6.30 -2.74
N ILE A 176 -9.43 5.03 -2.62
CA ILE A 176 -10.81 4.58 -2.51
C ILE A 176 -11.09 4.25 -1.05
N SER A 177 -11.82 5.12 -0.36
CA SER A 177 -12.28 4.92 1.01
C SER A 177 -13.65 4.21 1.04
N PRO A 178 -14.14 3.75 2.19
CA PRO A 178 -15.49 3.23 2.30
C PRO A 178 -16.62 4.22 1.96
N LEU A 179 -16.33 5.52 1.97
CA LEU A 179 -17.34 6.58 1.82
C LEU A 179 -17.21 7.37 0.53
N GLU A 180 -15.98 7.54 0.03
CA GLU A 180 -15.68 8.43 -1.10
C GLU A 180 -14.37 8.03 -1.78
N ILE A 181 -14.20 8.49 -3.02
CA ILE A 181 -12.96 8.33 -3.78
C ILE A 181 -12.25 9.67 -3.83
N PHE A 182 -10.98 9.69 -3.43
CA PHE A 182 -10.11 10.85 -3.61
C PHE A 182 -9.23 10.66 -4.84
N CYS A 183 -9.37 11.55 -5.82
CA CYS A 183 -8.38 11.75 -6.86
C CYS A 183 -7.34 12.72 -6.27
N ALA A 184 -6.14 12.23 -5.97
CA ALA A 184 -5.14 12.97 -5.21
C ALA A 184 -3.90 13.33 -6.05
N ALA A 185 -3.44 14.57 -5.93
CA ALA A 185 -2.13 14.99 -6.39
C ALA A 185 -1.29 15.43 -5.20
N PHE A 186 -0.02 15.06 -5.21
CA PHE A 186 0.91 15.40 -4.16
C PHE A 186 1.93 16.42 -4.66
N MET A 187 2.13 17.46 -3.88
CA MET A 187 3.08 18.52 -4.16
C MET A 187 4.09 18.58 -3.01
N GLU A 188 5.24 17.99 -3.23
CA GLU A 188 6.32 17.99 -2.25
C GLU A 188 7.49 18.79 -2.81
N ALA A 189 7.97 19.77 -2.07
CA ALA A 189 9.15 20.56 -2.37
C ALA A 189 10.06 20.65 -1.14
N GLU A 190 11.02 21.57 -1.19
CA GLU A 190 11.80 21.93 -0.01
C GLU A 190 10.86 22.36 1.13
N GLU A 191 11.27 22.10 2.34
CA GLU A 191 10.50 22.45 3.51
C GLU A 191 10.23 23.97 3.54
N ASP A 192 8.99 24.33 3.89
CA ASP A 192 8.49 25.70 3.92
C ASP A 192 8.41 26.43 2.57
N SER A 193 8.52 25.72 1.45
CA SER A 193 8.19 26.28 0.14
C SER A 193 6.72 26.68 0.05
N VAL A 194 6.41 27.66 -0.80
CA VAL A 194 5.04 28.10 -1.05
C VAL A 194 4.69 27.93 -2.52
N TYR A 195 3.64 27.22 -2.79
CA TYR A 195 3.03 27.14 -4.12
C TYR A 195 1.98 28.24 -4.28
N ILE A 196 2.19 29.11 -5.25
CA ILE A 196 1.20 30.16 -5.61
C ILE A 196 0.29 29.59 -6.68
N GLY A 197 -0.91 29.22 -6.27
CA GLY A 197 -1.94 28.63 -7.13
C GLY A 197 -2.67 29.66 -7.96
N SER A 198 -2.96 29.31 -9.21
CA SER A 198 -3.73 30.14 -10.13
C SER A 198 -4.52 29.26 -11.12
N LYS A 199 -5.41 29.92 -11.92
CA LYS A 199 -6.13 29.25 -13.02
C LYS A 199 -5.24 29.01 -14.25
N HIS A 200 -4.00 29.53 -14.26
CA HIS A 200 -3.06 29.36 -15.36
C HIS A 200 -2.48 27.95 -15.42
N ARG A 201 -1.86 27.65 -16.55
CA ARG A 201 -1.23 26.35 -16.81
C ARG A 201 -0.06 26.06 -15.85
N PHE A 202 0.63 27.09 -15.39
CA PHE A 202 1.78 26.96 -14.50
C PHE A 202 1.52 27.73 -13.20
N TRP A 203 1.96 27.14 -12.11
CA TRP A 203 2.02 27.76 -10.79
C TRP A 203 3.46 28.14 -10.49
N GLU A 204 3.65 29.07 -9.55
CA GLU A 204 4.95 29.41 -9.04
C GLU A 204 5.22 28.62 -7.76
N GLU A 205 6.37 27.99 -7.67
CA GLU A 205 6.92 27.45 -6.43
C GLU A 205 8.02 28.37 -5.95
N ARG A 206 7.86 28.91 -4.75
CA ARG A 206 8.81 29.79 -4.07
C ARG A 206 9.44 29.05 -2.91
N GLY A 207 10.74 28.74 -3.03
CA GLY A 207 11.58 28.16 -1.98
C GLY A 207 12.56 29.17 -1.37
N SER A 208 13.48 28.69 -0.55
CA SER A 208 14.43 29.51 0.24
C SER A 208 15.51 30.27 -0.57
N GLY A 209 15.36 30.42 -1.86
CA GLY A 209 16.33 31.16 -2.70
C GLY A 209 16.04 31.05 -4.18
N SER A 210 15.01 30.32 -4.57
CA SER A 210 14.66 30.14 -5.96
C SER A 210 13.16 30.20 -6.18
N THR A 211 12.76 30.69 -7.34
CA THR A 211 11.38 30.59 -7.82
C THR A 211 11.40 29.75 -9.08
N ARG A 212 10.55 28.74 -9.15
CA ARG A 212 10.39 27.91 -10.35
C ARG A 212 8.94 27.78 -10.74
N GLN A 213 8.70 27.52 -12.04
CA GLN A 213 7.37 27.20 -12.52
C GLN A 213 7.13 25.69 -12.47
N VAL A 214 5.98 25.30 -11.93
CA VAL A 214 5.50 23.93 -11.88
C VAL A 214 4.18 23.83 -12.61
N LEU A 215 3.93 22.68 -13.22
CA LEU A 215 2.65 22.47 -13.89
C LEU A 215 1.50 22.50 -12.87
N ASN A 216 0.42 23.20 -13.20
CA ASN A 216 -0.76 23.29 -12.36
C ASN A 216 -1.35 21.90 -12.10
N PRO A 217 -1.32 21.40 -10.83
CA PRO A 217 -1.79 20.07 -10.48
C PRO A 217 -3.31 19.91 -10.63
N SER A 218 -4.07 21.02 -10.63
CA SER A 218 -5.52 20.98 -10.84
C SER A 218 -5.90 20.42 -12.21
N LEU A 219 -5.02 20.54 -13.22
CA LEU A 219 -5.26 20.00 -14.55
C LEU A 219 -5.29 18.46 -14.54
N SER A 220 -4.29 17.84 -13.92
CA SER A 220 -4.23 16.38 -13.78
C SER A 220 -5.36 15.86 -12.88
N LEU A 221 -5.67 16.56 -11.79
CA LEU A 221 -6.78 16.23 -10.90
C LEU A 221 -8.14 16.33 -11.59
N HIS A 222 -8.34 17.36 -12.42
CA HIS A 222 -9.58 17.50 -13.19
C HIS A 222 -9.76 16.34 -14.17
N ARG A 223 -8.71 15.99 -14.93
CA ARG A 223 -8.71 14.84 -15.83
C ARG A 223 -9.01 13.55 -15.06
N THR A 224 -8.27 13.28 -13.97
CA THR A 224 -8.46 12.09 -13.15
C THR A 224 -9.87 12.02 -12.59
N GLY A 225 -10.36 13.11 -11.99
CA GLY A 225 -11.71 13.15 -11.44
C GLY A 225 -12.81 12.94 -12.48
N SER A 226 -12.65 13.47 -13.70
CA SER A 226 -13.60 13.27 -14.79
C SER A 226 -13.64 11.82 -15.25
N VAL A 227 -12.47 11.20 -15.47
CA VAL A 227 -12.36 9.78 -15.90
C VAL A 227 -12.94 8.86 -14.83
N VAL A 228 -12.52 9.05 -13.56
CA VAL A 228 -13.00 8.22 -12.44
C VAL A 228 -14.52 8.35 -12.27
N SER A 229 -15.05 9.58 -12.30
CA SER A 229 -16.50 9.82 -12.18
C SER A 229 -17.29 9.17 -13.32
N GLN A 230 -16.75 9.20 -14.55
CA GLN A 230 -17.39 8.55 -15.70
C GLN A 230 -17.45 7.04 -15.54
N ILE A 231 -16.32 6.39 -15.17
CA ILE A 231 -16.25 4.93 -14.95
C ILE A 231 -17.19 4.49 -13.83
N VAL A 232 -17.15 5.20 -12.69
CA VAL A 232 -17.96 4.90 -11.51
C VAL A 232 -19.46 5.02 -11.85
N LYS A 233 -19.86 6.06 -12.59
CA LYS A 233 -21.24 6.24 -13.06
C LYS A 233 -21.67 5.16 -14.05
N GLU A 234 -20.83 4.84 -15.03
CA GLU A 234 -21.09 3.81 -16.05
C GLU A 234 -21.32 2.44 -15.39
N LYS A 235 -20.51 2.10 -14.41
CA LYS A 235 -20.64 0.84 -13.66
C LYS A 235 -21.61 0.92 -12.48
N GLN A 236 -22.36 2.03 -12.34
CA GLN A 236 -23.37 2.21 -11.29
C GLN A 236 -22.82 1.97 -9.86
N ALA A 237 -21.58 2.38 -9.61
CA ALA A 237 -21.03 2.39 -8.27
C ALA A 237 -21.38 3.75 -7.64
N ASP A 238 -22.34 3.74 -6.69
CA ASP A 238 -22.80 4.97 -6.05
C ASP A 238 -21.82 5.40 -4.93
N ILE A 239 -20.76 6.09 -5.33
CA ILE A 239 -19.71 6.59 -4.44
C ILE A 239 -19.22 7.97 -4.93
N PRO A 240 -19.20 8.99 -4.07
CA PRO A 240 -18.78 10.33 -4.47
C PRO A 240 -17.28 10.38 -4.80
N VAL A 241 -16.93 11.20 -5.81
CA VAL A 241 -15.55 11.44 -6.24
C VAL A 241 -15.15 12.86 -5.86
N ARG A 242 -14.05 13.00 -5.13
CA ARG A 242 -13.47 14.27 -4.69
C ARG A 242 -12.07 14.45 -5.26
N LYS A 243 -11.66 15.69 -5.41
CA LYS A 243 -10.30 16.05 -5.82
C LYS A 243 -9.53 16.55 -4.60
N LEU A 244 -8.32 16.04 -4.39
CA LEU A 244 -7.46 16.38 -3.26
C LEU A 244 -6.10 16.85 -3.75
N LEU A 245 -5.68 18.00 -3.28
CA LEU A 245 -4.31 18.48 -3.42
C LEU A 245 -3.65 18.44 -2.05
N LEU A 246 -2.57 17.66 -1.90
CA LEU A 246 -1.92 17.43 -0.63
C LEU A 246 -0.43 17.76 -0.68
N SER A 247 0.04 18.52 0.30
CA SER A 247 1.47 18.76 0.55
C SER A 247 1.76 18.65 2.04
N ARG A 248 2.82 17.92 2.42
CA ARG A 248 3.24 17.79 3.82
C ARG A 248 4.33 18.79 4.20
N THR A 249 5.11 19.22 3.23
CA THR A 249 6.31 20.04 3.45
C THR A 249 6.13 21.49 3.05
N SER A 250 5.14 21.77 2.19
CA SER A 250 4.98 23.06 1.55
C SER A 250 3.59 23.66 1.81
N TYR A 251 3.49 24.95 1.74
CA TYR A 251 2.23 25.70 1.79
C TYR A 251 1.63 25.84 0.40
N ILE A 252 0.31 25.90 0.32
CA ILE A 252 -0.41 26.13 -0.94
C ILE A 252 -1.28 27.38 -0.77
N ASP A 253 -0.88 28.45 -1.43
CA ASP A 253 -1.66 29.68 -1.52
C ASP A 253 -2.44 29.69 -2.84
N TYR A 254 -3.72 29.35 -2.77
CA TYR A 254 -4.64 29.33 -3.91
C TYR A 254 -5.92 30.09 -3.55
N PRO A 255 -5.97 31.41 -3.79
CA PRO A 255 -7.07 32.28 -3.31
C PRO A 255 -8.44 31.87 -3.86
N GLU A 256 -8.50 31.39 -5.10
CA GLU A 256 -9.74 30.97 -5.77
C GLU A 256 -9.66 29.53 -6.29
N PRO A 257 -9.65 28.51 -5.41
CA PRO A 257 -9.58 27.13 -5.85
C PRO A 257 -10.86 26.72 -6.61
N PRO A 258 -10.76 25.85 -7.61
CA PRO A 258 -11.92 25.31 -8.30
C PRO A 258 -12.88 24.62 -7.34
N TYR A 259 -14.18 24.71 -7.62
CA TYR A 259 -15.19 24.02 -6.82
C TYR A 259 -14.91 22.51 -6.71
N GLY A 260 -15.02 21.99 -5.50
CA GLY A 260 -14.80 20.56 -5.21
C GLY A 260 -13.33 20.13 -5.15
N LEU A 261 -12.39 21.08 -5.12
CA LEU A 261 -10.99 20.81 -4.81
C LEU A 261 -10.75 21.02 -3.32
N GLU A 262 -10.37 19.96 -2.62
CA GLU A 262 -9.90 20.00 -1.24
C GLU A 262 -8.39 20.23 -1.24
N ILE A 263 -7.90 21.14 -0.41
CA ILE A 263 -6.48 21.44 -0.26
C ILE A 263 -6.06 21.11 1.16
N ALA A 264 -5.08 20.23 1.29
CA ALA A 264 -4.45 19.87 2.55
C ALA A 264 -2.94 20.14 2.43
N ASP A 265 -2.52 21.33 2.87
CA ASP A 265 -1.11 21.75 2.85
C ASP A 265 -0.39 21.48 4.18
N LYS A 266 0.85 21.94 4.35
CA LYS A 266 1.65 21.73 5.57
C LYS A 266 0.88 22.02 6.87
N ARG A 267 -0.10 22.94 6.85
CA ARG A 267 -0.91 23.31 8.02
C ARG A 267 -1.96 22.25 8.37
N THR A 268 -2.53 21.59 7.39
CA THR A 268 -3.74 20.73 7.52
C THR A 268 -3.55 19.29 7.04
N ALA A 269 -2.44 18.97 6.38
CA ALA A 269 -2.19 17.62 5.86
C ALA A 269 -2.16 16.56 6.96
N ALA A 270 -1.60 16.88 8.13
CA ALA A 270 -1.57 15.97 9.26
C ALA A 270 -2.99 15.66 9.79
N GLU A 271 -3.83 16.70 9.90
CA GLU A 271 -5.23 16.56 10.31
C GLU A 271 -6.05 15.76 9.31
N TRP A 272 -5.81 15.98 8.00
CA TRP A 272 -6.46 15.19 6.96
C TRP A 272 -6.12 13.70 7.09
N VAL A 273 -4.83 13.36 7.25
CA VAL A 273 -4.40 11.97 7.44
C VAL A 273 -5.00 11.38 8.71
N GLU A 274 -4.99 12.10 9.82
CA GLU A 274 -5.56 11.66 11.10
C GLU A 274 -7.07 11.41 10.99
N LYS A 275 -7.80 12.29 10.30
CA LYS A 275 -9.22 12.11 10.02
C LYS A 275 -9.49 10.82 9.24
N GLN A 276 -8.67 10.52 8.23
CA GLN A 276 -8.80 9.27 7.49
C GLN A 276 -8.44 8.05 8.35
N GLN A 277 -7.43 8.13 9.22
CA GLN A 277 -7.04 7.07 10.14
C GLN A 277 -8.15 6.71 11.14
N LYS A 278 -8.89 7.69 11.61
CA LYS A 278 -10.02 7.50 12.54
C LYS A 278 -11.26 6.88 11.87
N ASN A 279 -11.27 6.77 10.55
CA ASN A 279 -12.38 6.15 9.84
C ASN A 279 -12.32 4.63 10.01
N THR A 280 -13.15 4.10 10.90
CA THR A 280 -13.25 2.66 11.21
C THR A 280 -14.31 1.93 10.36
N ALA A 281 -14.88 2.60 9.34
CA ALA A 281 -15.90 2.00 8.49
C ALA A 281 -15.34 0.75 7.79
N PRO A 282 -16.08 -0.36 7.79
CA PRO A 282 -15.68 -1.57 7.08
C PRO A 282 -15.74 -1.35 5.57
N ILE A 283 -15.11 -2.25 4.82
CA ILE A 283 -15.21 -2.29 3.36
C ILE A 283 -16.67 -2.40 2.95
N LYS A 284 -17.11 -1.54 2.02
CA LYS A 284 -18.48 -1.47 1.55
C LYS A 284 -18.62 -2.00 0.12
N HIS A 285 -19.80 -2.52 -0.20
CA HIS A 285 -20.09 -3.10 -1.52
C HIS A 285 -19.88 -2.10 -2.67
N HIS A 286 -20.34 -0.84 -2.53
CA HIS A 286 -20.17 0.17 -3.57
C HIS A 286 -18.69 0.55 -3.76
N GLN A 287 -17.89 0.53 -2.70
CA GLN A 287 -16.43 0.72 -2.76
C GLN A 287 -15.75 -0.40 -3.55
N LEU A 288 -16.07 -1.66 -3.26
CA LEU A 288 -15.57 -2.83 -3.99
C LEU A 288 -15.98 -2.78 -5.46
N LYS A 289 -17.23 -2.39 -5.73
CA LYS A 289 -17.75 -2.23 -7.08
C LYS A 289 -16.97 -1.15 -7.85
N ALA A 290 -16.67 -0.01 -7.21
CA ALA A 290 -15.86 1.04 -7.80
C ALA A 290 -14.41 0.59 -8.04
N ALA A 291 -13.78 -0.09 -7.09
CA ALA A 291 -12.43 -0.62 -7.24
C ALA A 291 -12.34 -1.62 -8.41
N LYS A 292 -13.30 -2.56 -8.49
CA LYS A 292 -13.40 -3.51 -9.60
C LYS A 292 -13.61 -2.80 -10.93
N ALA A 293 -14.47 -1.78 -10.96
CA ALA A 293 -14.71 -0.98 -12.15
C ALA A 293 -13.42 -0.31 -12.66
N LEU A 294 -12.69 0.36 -11.78
CA LEU A 294 -11.45 1.03 -12.14
C LEU A 294 -10.36 0.04 -12.57
N LEU A 295 -10.21 -1.09 -11.88
CA LEU A 295 -9.25 -2.14 -12.26
C LEU A 295 -9.57 -2.74 -13.63
N SER A 296 -10.85 -2.85 -14.02
CA SER A 296 -11.23 -3.39 -15.34
C SER A 296 -10.85 -2.52 -16.53
N TYR A 297 -10.48 -1.26 -16.28
CA TYR A 297 -9.91 -0.35 -17.30
C TYR A 297 -8.39 -0.27 -17.19
N GLY A 298 -7.77 -0.95 -16.22
CA GLY A 298 -6.32 -0.96 -16.01
C GLY A 298 -5.59 -1.51 -17.23
N LEU A 299 -4.64 -0.74 -17.76
CA LEU A 299 -3.64 -1.25 -18.68
C LEU A 299 -2.62 -2.07 -17.88
N SER A 300 -2.19 -3.22 -18.42
CA SER A 300 -1.19 -4.06 -17.77
C SER A 300 -0.11 -4.47 -18.75
N ASP A 301 1.13 -4.09 -18.44
CA ASP A 301 2.34 -4.53 -19.12
C ASP A 301 3.10 -5.51 -18.20
N SER A 302 3.37 -6.71 -18.68
CA SER A 302 3.97 -7.77 -17.89
C SER A 302 4.70 -8.80 -18.74
N SER A 303 5.69 -9.47 -18.12
CA SER A 303 6.37 -10.64 -18.68
C SER A 303 6.00 -11.90 -17.91
N ARG A 304 6.14 -13.07 -18.53
CA ARG A 304 5.99 -14.36 -17.84
C ARG A 304 7.13 -14.55 -16.82
N ARG A 305 6.83 -15.18 -15.71
CA ARG A 305 7.87 -15.59 -14.74
C ARG A 305 8.74 -16.67 -15.37
N GLN A 306 10.06 -16.54 -15.24
CA GLN A 306 11.01 -17.52 -15.79
C GLN A 306 10.85 -18.89 -15.15
N GLU A 307 10.44 -18.96 -13.89
CA GLU A 307 10.19 -20.18 -13.12
C GLU A 307 9.08 -21.09 -13.71
N TRP A 308 8.31 -20.59 -14.69
CA TRP A 308 7.24 -21.31 -15.37
C TRP A 308 7.55 -21.60 -16.85
N LEU A 309 8.79 -21.37 -17.26
CA LEU A 309 9.24 -21.61 -18.64
C LEU A 309 10.03 -22.93 -18.75
N ASP A 310 10.33 -23.57 -17.64
CA ASP A 310 10.87 -24.92 -17.51
C ASP A 310 9.69 -25.89 -17.19
#